data_dea89375cc7b280319c33b83cdde3cda
#
_entry.id   dea89375cc7b280319c33b83cdde3cda
#
_cell.length_a   1.000
_cell.length_b   1.000
_cell.length_c   1.000
_cell.angle_alpha   90.00
_cell.angle_beta   90.00
_cell.angle_gamma   90.00
#
_symmetry.space_group_name_H-M   'P 1'
#
loop_
_entity.id
_entity.type
_entity.pdbx_description
1 polymer ?
#
loop_
_entity_poly.entity_id
_entity_poly.type
_entity_poly.pdbx_seq_one_letter_code
_entity_poly.pdbx_strand_id
1 'polypeptide(L)'
;MERTFGVDSENLINRPGESFKYSSKDIKKGINELIEKMIKEGYPIFDIDKIMENKKEYSDILSKLTEYDEKRIREDKDYRFNKEFKKSLNKLKEILISEGYIDETGELTEKSLMEYSKYLIGNIEKEIEGIFEYGKYSSYYIGNDEEFYKKYFSIGDKYNKIDIKETIRKYIKNKDVVRFVVNVNRENKGGRYIILLDVSGSMIGEKIFEAKKALILLISKILEDNNILDIILFNDKIVKEYNNVRGLKDIIDILRIIPNGSTDIALAFNYLLNEGENGHVILITDALPTKGKNPVERTLRLAKELSQHYYISIIGIQLNNEGEKIAKEIVKYGRGRLFISKDIKDLKKLLLLEYEISRQQMIK
;
A
#
# COMPACT_ATOMS: atom_id res chain seq x y z
N MET A 1 8.34 12.50 -29.40
CA MET A 1 7.03 13.19 -29.40
C MET A 1 6.19 12.53 -28.31
N GLU A 2 6.39 12.96 -27.09
CA GLU A 2 5.59 12.52 -25.94
C GLU A 2 4.28 13.29 -25.95
N ARG A 3 3.18 12.59 -26.20
CA ARG A 3 1.85 13.15 -25.96
C ARG A 3 1.56 13.01 -24.47
N THR A 4 1.80 14.06 -23.72
CA THR A 4 1.25 14.26 -22.39
C THR A 4 -0.26 14.33 -22.51
N PHE A 5 -0.96 13.27 -22.11
CA PHE A 5 -2.39 13.33 -21.89
C PHE A 5 -2.65 14.14 -20.62
N GLY A 6 -2.71 15.46 -20.79
CA GLY A 6 -3.32 16.35 -19.83
C GLY A 6 -4.82 16.03 -19.77
N VAL A 7 -5.30 15.58 -18.62
CA VAL A 7 -6.71 15.54 -18.34
C VAL A 7 -7.19 16.98 -18.33
N ASP A 8 -7.98 17.36 -19.33
CA ASP A 8 -8.59 18.68 -19.42
C ASP A 8 -9.63 18.83 -18.29
N SER A 9 -9.09 19.23 -17.11
CA SER A 9 -9.94 19.67 -16.00
C SER A 9 -10.81 20.88 -16.35
N GLU A 10 -10.56 21.51 -17.48
CA GLU A 10 -11.35 22.63 -18.02
C GLU A 10 -12.74 22.21 -18.50
N ASN A 11 -12.93 20.95 -18.92
CA ASN A 11 -14.24 20.47 -19.35
C ASN A 11 -15.26 20.28 -18.22
N LEU A 12 -14.80 20.09 -16.97
CA LEU A 12 -15.68 20.10 -15.79
C LEU A 12 -16.16 21.51 -15.42
N ILE A 13 -15.41 22.54 -15.83
CA ILE A 13 -15.61 23.94 -15.41
C ILE A 13 -16.34 24.77 -16.48
N ASN A 14 -16.25 24.41 -17.76
CA ASN A 14 -16.64 25.27 -18.88
C ASN A 14 -17.91 24.80 -19.63
N ARG A 15 -18.93 24.28 -18.94
CA ARG A 15 -20.28 24.22 -19.57
C ARG A 15 -20.94 25.59 -19.43
N PRO A 16 -21.41 26.23 -20.54
CA PRO A 16 -22.04 27.52 -20.46
C PRO A 16 -23.32 27.44 -19.63
N GLY A 17 -23.36 28.09 -18.48
CA GLY A 17 -24.52 28.25 -17.62
C GLY A 17 -24.44 27.70 -16.19
N GLU A 18 -23.36 26.97 -15.79
CA GLU A 18 -23.19 26.47 -14.43
C GLU A 18 -21.86 26.89 -13.85
N SER A 19 -21.85 27.94 -13.00
CA SER A 19 -20.67 28.32 -12.21
C SER A 19 -20.53 27.36 -11.04
N PHE A 20 -19.56 26.43 -11.10
CA PHE A 20 -19.17 25.68 -9.92
C PHE A 20 -18.52 26.63 -8.89
N LYS A 21 -18.96 26.49 -7.64
CA LYS A 21 -18.50 27.28 -6.48
C LYS A 21 -17.05 26.99 -6.09
N TYR A 22 -16.41 25.97 -6.69
CA TYR A 22 -15.14 25.38 -6.26
C TYR A 22 -14.11 25.32 -7.39
N SER A 23 -12.82 25.38 -7.03
CA SER A 23 -11.74 25.24 -7.97
C SER A 23 -11.65 23.81 -8.54
N SER A 24 -11.02 23.63 -9.70
CA SER A 24 -10.77 22.31 -10.29
C SER A 24 -10.03 21.36 -9.33
N LYS A 25 -9.21 21.91 -8.44
CA LYS A 25 -8.48 21.15 -7.42
C LYS A 25 -9.40 20.61 -6.33
N ASP A 26 -10.40 21.39 -5.92
CA ASP A 26 -11.36 20.98 -4.89
C ASP A 26 -12.30 19.88 -5.42
N ILE A 27 -12.69 19.97 -6.68
CA ILE A 27 -13.52 18.95 -7.35
C ILE A 27 -12.74 17.63 -7.44
N LYS A 28 -11.47 17.65 -7.88
CA LYS A 28 -10.64 16.44 -7.93
C LYS A 28 -10.45 15.83 -6.54
N LYS A 29 -10.26 16.65 -5.51
CA LYS A 29 -10.20 16.19 -4.14
C LYS A 29 -11.50 15.53 -3.71
N GLY A 30 -12.65 16.15 -3.99
CA GLY A 30 -13.98 15.61 -3.71
C GLY A 30 -14.24 14.26 -4.39
N ILE A 31 -13.81 14.11 -5.66
CA ILE A 31 -13.91 12.83 -6.40
C ILE A 31 -13.05 11.74 -5.70
N ASN A 32 -11.81 12.04 -5.33
CA ASN A 32 -10.97 11.06 -4.63
C ASN A 32 -11.53 10.67 -3.26
N GLU A 33 -12.09 11.61 -2.52
CA GLU A 33 -12.77 11.34 -1.24
C GLU A 33 -14.02 10.47 -1.45
N LEU A 34 -14.77 10.68 -2.54
CA LEU A 34 -15.91 9.85 -2.92
C LEU A 34 -15.48 8.42 -3.25
N ILE A 35 -14.44 8.26 -4.06
CA ILE A 35 -13.84 6.96 -4.39
C ILE A 35 -13.37 6.26 -3.11
N GLU A 36 -12.68 6.98 -2.23
CA GLU A 36 -12.22 6.46 -0.93
C GLU A 36 -13.38 5.90 -0.10
N LYS A 37 -14.47 6.67 0.00
CA LYS A 37 -15.66 6.26 0.74
C LYS A 37 -16.31 5.01 0.14
N MET A 38 -16.43 4.95 -1.18
CA MET A 38 -17.00 3.79 -1.88
C MET A 38 -16.16 2.52 -1.64
N ILE A 39 -14.82 2.63 -1.68
CA ILE A 39 -13.91 1.51 -1.40
C ILE A 39 -14.00 1.09 0.06
N LYS A 40 -14.06 2.05 1.00
CA LYS A 40 -14.15 1.80 2.44
C LYS A 40 -15.43 1.06 2.82
N GLU A 41 -16.54 1.38 2.18
CA GLU A 41 -17.83 0.70 2.40
C GLU A 41 -17.89 -0.70 1.80
N GLY A 42 -16.87 -1.13 1.06
CA GLY A 42 -16.82 -2.45 0.43
C GLY A 42 -17.72 -2.61 -0.79
N TYR A 43 -18.32 -1.51 -1.27
CA TYR A 43 -19.14 -1.49 -2.48
C TYR A 43 -18.59 -0.39 -3.40
N PRO A 44 -17.69 -0.72 -4.33
CA PRO A 44 -17.11 0.26 -5.24
C PRO A 44 -18.10 0.65 -6.38
N ILE A 45 -19.36 0.88 -6.02
CA ILE A 45 -20.46 1.21 -6.92
C ILE A 45 -21.10 2.54 -6.48
N PHE A 46 -21.24 3.48 -7.42
CA PHE A 46 -21.96 4.73 -7.20
C PHE A 46 -23.48 4.49 -7.28
N ASP A 47 -24.06 4.21 -6.12
CA ASP A 47 -25.50 3.94 -5.96
C ASP A 47 -26.19 5.16 -5.35
N ILE A 48 -27.06 5.79 -6.16
CA ILE A 48 -27.78 7.01 -5.78
C ILE A 48 -28.76 6.73 -4.64
N ASP A 49 -29.45 5.60 -4.62
CA ASP A 49 -30.44 5.31 -3.60
C ASP A 49 -29.75 5.07 -2.26
N LYS A 50 -28.64 4.34 -2.24
CA LYS A 50 -27.80 4.17 -1.06
C LYS A 50 -27.23 5.50 -0.55
N ILE A 51 -26.77 6.37 -1.45
CA ILE A 51 -26.27 7.71 -1.10
C ILE A 51 -27.40 8.56 -0.50
N MET A 52 -28.62 8.50 -1.06
CA MET A 52 -29.78 9.20 -0.53
C MET A 52 -30.19 8.73 0.87
N GLU A 53 -30.13 7.43 1.14
CA GLU A 53 -30.39 6.85 2.46
C GLU A 53 -29.35 7.32 3.51
N ASN A 54 -28.08 7.43 3.10
CA ASN A 54 -26.95 7.77 3.95
C ASN A 54 -26.43 9.20 3.71
N LYS A 55 -27.26 10.13 3.20
CA LYS A 55 -26.82 11.48 2.77
C LYS A 55 -26.04 12.27 3.81
N LYS A 56 -26.28 12.01 5.11
CA LYS A 56 -25.53 12.65 6.21
C LYS A 56 -24.04 12.28 6.19
N GLU A 57 -23.72 11.05 5.88
CA GLU A 57 -22.36 10.55 5.84
C GLU A 57 -21.59 10.98 4.61
N TYR A 58 -22.31 11.31 3.55
CA TYR A 58 -21.76 11.80 2.29
C TYR A 58 -21.77 13.34 2.18
N SER A 59 -22.37 14.04 3.15
CA SER A 59 -22.69 15.48 3.05
C SER A 59 -21.45 16.35 2.79
N ASP A 60 -20.34 16.11 3.47
CA ASP A 60 -19.09 16.86 3.25
C ASP A 60 -18.54 16.64 1.82
N ILE A 61 -18.52 15.40 1.37
CA ILE A 61 -18.02 15.04 0.03
C ILE A 61 -18.93 15.62 -1.05
N LEU A 62 -20.24 15.42 -0.92
CA LEU A 62 -21.21 15.86 -1.90
C LEU A 62 -21.36 17.38 -1.97
N SER A 63 -21.09 18.09 -0.89
CA SER A 63 -21.03 19.56 -0.91
C SER A 63 -19.94 20.10 -1.81
N LYS A 64 -18.84 19.36 -2.03
CA LYS A 64 -17.74 19.68 -2.94
C LYS A 64 -18.05 19.33 -4.40
N LEU A 65 -19.02 18.45 -4.62
CA LEU A 65 -19.35 17.88 -5.94
C LEU A 65 -20.71 18.31 -6.49
N THR A 66 -21.51 18.99 -5.67
CA THR A 66 -22.84 19.49 -6.05
C THR A 66 -23.01 20.97 -5.70
N GLU A 67 -24.09 21.59 -6.17
CA GLU A 67 -24.44 22.99 -5.86
C GLU A 67 -24.93 23.23 -4.42
N TYR A 68 -25.14 22.18 -3.64
CA TYR A 68 -25.69 22.24 -2.29
C TYR A 68 -24.61 22.29 -1.22
N ASP A 69 -24.85 23.08 -0.16
CA ASP A 69 -23.97 23.10 1.00
C ASP A 69 -24.18 21.89 1.94
N GLU A 70 -23.15 21.55 2.72
CA GLU A 70 -23.14 20.39 3.59
C GLU A 70 -24.30 20.36 4.57
N LYS A 71 -24.63 21.52 5.20
CA LYS A 71 -25.69 21.61 6.18
C LYS A 71 -27.05 21.27 5.57
N ARG A 72 -27.31 21.80 4.36
CA ARG A 72 -28.54 21.53 3.64
C ARG A 72 -28.67 20.06 3.24
N ILE A 73 -27.61 19.44 2.72
CA ILE A 73 -27.59 18.00 2.41
C ILE A 73 -27.90 17.18 3.66
N ARG A 74 -27.32 17.56 4.80
CA ARG A 74 -27.37 16.81 6.05
C ARG A 74 -28.71 16.90 6.78
N GLU A 75 -29.33 18.09 6.79
CA GLU A 75 -30.46 18.41 7.68
C GLU A 75 -31.79 18.49 6.94
N ASP A 76 -31.79 18.85 5.67
CA ASP A 76 -33.02 19.07 4.90
C ASP A 76 -33.75 17.77 4.61
N LYS A 77 -34.98 17.66 5.09
CA LYS A 77 -35.87 16.50 4.91
C LYS A 77 -37.03 16.80 3.94
N ASP A 78 -37.09 18.02 3.39
CA ASP A 78 -38.19 18.41 2.49
C ASP A 78 -38.20 17.51 1.24
N TYR A 79 -39.39 17.10 0.83
CA TYR A 79 -39.61 16.26 -0.35
C TYR A 79 -39.09 16.93 -1.63
N ARG A 80 -39.32 18.25 -1.77
CA ARG A 80 -38.87 19.01 -2.95
C ARG A 80 -37.36 19.03 -3.04
N PHE A 81 -36.70 19.31 -1.91
CA PHE A 81 -35.22 19.26 -1.82
C PHE A 81 -34.68 17.87 -2.19
N ASN A 82 -35.21 16.81 -1.60
CA ASN A 82 -34.77 15.46 -1.89
C ASN A 82 -34.93 15.08 -3.38
N LYS A 83 -36.00 15.53 -4.02
CA LYS A 83 -36.21 15.31 -5.45
C LYS A 83 -35.22 16.09 -6.32
N GLU A 84 -34.90 17.33 -5.96
CA GLU A 84 -33.91 18.15 -6.66
C GLU A 84 -32.49 17.61 -6.43
N PHE A 85 -32.18 17.25 -5.22
CA PHE A 85 -30.89 16.67 -4.87
C PHE A 85 -30.64 15.33 -5.57
N LYS A 86 -31.63 14.47 -5.67
CA LYS A 86 -31.56 13.24 -6.48
C LYS A 86 -31.29 13.53 -7.95
N LYS A 87 -31.85 14.61 -8.53
CA LYS A 87 -31.53 15.05 -9.89
C LYS A 87 -30.10 15.51 -10.02
N SER A 88 -29.55 16.23 -9.00
CA SER A 88 -28.17 16.65 -8.98
C SER A 88 -27.23 15.46 -8.89
N LEU A 89 -27.55 14.43 -8.10
CA LEU A 89 -26.77 13.18 -8.04
C LEU A 89 -26.80 12.41 -9.38
N ASN A 90 -27.92 12.42 -10.12
CA ASN A 90 -27.98 11.84 -11.47
C ASN A 90 -27.03 12.58 -12.43
N LYS A 91 -27.04 13.93 -12.41
CA LYS A 91 -26.07 14.72 -13.19
C LYS A 91 -24.64 14.41 -12.83
N LEU A 92 -24.33 14.31 -11.53
CA LEU A 92 -23.00 13.92 -11.05
C LEU A 92 -22.62 12.53 -11.59
N LYS A 93 -23.54 11.57 -11.55
CA LYS A 93 -23.31 10.22 -12.12
C LYS A 93 -22.97 10.29 -13.61
N GLU A 94 -23.72 11.06 -14.40
CA GLU A 94 -23.47 11.26 -15.84
C GLU A 94 -22.08 11.87 -16.09
N ILE A 95 -21.69 12.84 -15.27
CA ILE A 95 -20.35 13.45 -15.34
C ILE A 95 -19.27 12.40 -15.02
N LEU A 96 -19.42 11.65 -13.93
CA LEU A 96 -18.45 10.61 -13.54
C LEU A 96 -18.32 9.52 -14.62
N ILE A 97 -19.41 9.16 -15.32
CA ILE A 97 -19.37 8.24 -16.46
C ILE A 97 -18.63 8.88 -17.64
N SER A 98 -18.99 10.10 -18.03
CA SER A 98 -18.39 10.78 -19.17
C SER A 98 -16.88 11.02 -18.99
N GLU A 99 -16.45 11.28 -17.77
CA GLU A 99 -15.04 11.44 -17.40
C GLU A 99 -14.34 10.09 -17.17
N GLY A 100 -15.07 8.97 -17.22
CA GLY A 100 -14.53 7.62 -17.08
C GLY A 100 -14.09 7.26 -15.65
N TYR A 101 -14.67 7.88 -14.62
CA TYR A 101 -14.46 7.48 -13.23
C TYR A 101 -15.28 6.27 -12.83
N ILE A 102 -16.48 6.16 -13.36
CA ILE A 102 -17.37 5.00 -13.18
C ILE A 102 -17.85 4.53 -14.56
N ASP A 103 -18.24 3.27 -14.64
CA ASP A 103 -18.89 2.72 -15.82
C ASP A 103 -20.42 2.95 -15.80
N GLU A 104 -21.13 2.43 -16.78
CA GLU A 104 -22.61 2.58 -16.91
C GLU A 104 -23.34 1.95 -15.71
N THR A 105 -22.77 0.90 -15.09
CA THR A 105 -23.35 0.26 -13.90
C THR A 105 -23.10 1.08 -12.63
N GLY A 106 -22.14 2.02 -12.67
CA GLY A 106 -21.69 2.83 -11.55
C GLY A 106 -20.47 2.25 -10.84
N GLU A 107 -19.86 1.17 -11.35
CA GLU A 107 -18.63 0.60 -10.78
C GLU A 107 -17.43 1.48 -11.08
N LEU A 108 -16.49 1.52 -10.14
CA LEU A 108 -15.21 2.24 -10.30
C LEU A 108 -14.39 1.63 -11.44
N THR A 109 -13.91 2.45 -12.34
CA THR A 109 -13.05 2.04 -13.46
C THR A 109 -11.59 1.86 -13.02
N GLU A 110 -10.76 1.25 -13.87
CA GLU A 110 -9.30 1.21 -13.63
C GLU A 110 -8.70 2.61 -13.57
N LYS A 111 -9.20 3.56 -14.37
CA LYS A 111 -8.76 4.95 -14.36
C LYS A 111 -8.95 5.58 -12.98
N SER A 112 -10.14 5.47 -12.41
CA SER A 112 -10.45 6.04 -11.10
C SER A 112 -9.61 5.43 -9.99
N LEU A 113 -9.42 4.11 -10.00
CA LEU A 113 -8.59 3.42 -9.02
C LEU A 113 -7.11 3.81 -9.13
N MET A 114 -6.62 4.00 -10.36
CA MET A 114 -5.24 4.45 -10.60
C MET A 114 -5.04 5.90 -10.12
N GLU A 115 -5.95 6.80 -10.41
CA GLU A 115 -5.89 8.19 -9.95
C GLU A 115 -5.98 8.27 -8.42
N TYR A 116 -6.87 7.49 -7.82
CA TYR A 116 -6.98 7.39 -6.37
C TYR A 116 -5.69 6.84 -5.72
N SER A 117 -5.06 5.82 -6.32
CA SER A 117 -3.79 5.29 -5.82
C SER A 117 -2.68 6.33 -5.86
N LYS A 118 -2.57 7.12 -6.93
CA LYS A 118 -1.62 8.24 -7.02
C LYS A 118 -1.90 9.32 -5.97
N TYR A 119 -3.17 9.64 -5.76
CA TYR A 119 -3.60 10.58 -4.72
C TYR A 119 -3.22 10.09 -3.32
N LEU A 120 -3.41 8.79 -3.03
CA LEU A 120 -2.98 8.18 -1.77
C LEU A 120 -1.49 8.30 -1.54
N ILE A 121 -0.67 7.90 -2.52
CA ILE A 121 0.79 7.96 -2.42
C ILE A 121 1.23 9.39 -2.13
N GLY A 122 0.78 10.37 -2.90
CA GLY A 122 1.17 11.77 -2.72
C GLY A 122 0.74 12.39 -1.39
N ASN A 123 -0.35 11.91 -0.77
CA ASN A 123 -0.76 12.36 0.56
C ASN A 123 0.04 11.68 1.67
N ILE A 124 0.31 10.39 1.54
CA ILE A 124 1.03 9.61 2.54
C ILE A 124 2.51 9.98 2.57
N GLU A 125 3.12 10.26 1.42
CA GLU A 125 4.51 10.75 1.35
C GLU A 125 4.68 12.03 2.18
N LYS A 126 3.76 12.98 2.07
CA LYS A 126 3.76 14.21 2.89
C LYS A 126 3.59 13.92 4.39
N GLU A 127 2.76 12.94 4.76
CA GLU A 127 2.63 12.53 6.16
C GLU A 127 3.91 11.90 6.70
N ILE A 128 4.59 11.08 5.87
CA ILE A 128 5.81 10.38 6.26
C ILE A 128 6.99 11.33 6.37
N GLU A 129 7.17 12.25 5.43
CA GLU A 129 8.18 13.31 5.51
C GLU A 129 8.04 14.08 6.83
N GLY A 130 6.81 14.48 7.21
CA GLY A 130 6.56 15.12 8.50
C GLY A 130 6.89 14.25 9.72
N ILE A 131 6.82 12.93 9.62
CA ILE A 131 7.15 12.01 10.73
C ILE A 131 8.66 11.83 10.88
N PHE A 132 9.39 11.74 9.78
CA PHE A 132 10.84 11.60 9.78
C PHE A 132 11.54 12.92 10.15
N GLU A 133 10.97 14.08 9.80
CA GLU A 133 11.48 15.39 10.21
C GLU A 133 11.29 15.65 11.72
N TYR A 134 10.25 15.12 12.37
CA TYR A 134 9.99 15.31 13.79
C TYR A 134 10.71 14.35 14.74
N GLY A 135 11.73 13.63 14.30
CA GLY A 135 12.82 13.06 15.11
C GLY A 135 12.47 12.43 16.48
N LYS A 136 11.27 11.93 16.72
CA LYS A 136 10.89 11.28 17.99
C LYS A 136 11.10 9.76 18.04
N TYR A 137 11.50 9.17 16.95
CA TYR A 137 12.15 7.87 16.99
C TYR A 137 13.65 8.14 16.86
N SER A 138 14.30 8.30 18.01
CA SER A 138 15.75 8.25 18.06
C SER A 138 16.17 7.02 17.28
N SER A 139 16.70 7.28 16.12
CA SER A 139 17.33 6.31 15.24
C SER A 139 18.49 5.67 15.95
N TYR A 140 18.23 4.67 16.76
CA TYR A 140 19.27 3.78 17.27
C TYR A 140 19.86 2.93 16.14
N TYR A 141 19.35 3.05 14.90
CA TYR A 141 19.84 2.36 13.71
C TYR A 141 19.78 3.23 12.45
N ILE A 142 20.23 4.48 12.54
CA ILE A 142 20.82 5.13 11.38
C ILE A 142 22.32 4.89 11.48
N GLY A 143 22.71 3.67 11.23
CA GLY A 143 23.98 3.43 10.60
C GLY A 143 23.83 3.84 9.16
N ASN A 144 24.31 5.01 8.78
CA ASN A 144 24.69 5.34 7.42
C ASN A 144 25.89 4.47 7.02
N ASP A 145 25.74 3.18 7.11
CA ASP A 145 26.61 2.23 6.47
C ASP A 145 25.93 1.76 5.19
N GLU A 146 25.89 2.67 4.20
CA GLU A 146 26.06 2.20 2.85
C GLU A 146 27.33 1.36 2.89
N GLU A 147 27.21 0.04 2.94
CA GLU A 147 28.35 -0.85 2.84
C GLU A 147 28.90 -0.79 1.43
N PHE A 148 29.65 0.29 1.17
CA PHE A 148 30.51 0.37 0.03
C PHE A 148 31.69 -0.57 0.30
N TYR A 149 31.82 -1.62 -0.49
CA TYR A 149 33.11 -2.29 -0.49
C TYR A 149 34.09 -1.43 -1.27
N LYS A 150 35.30 -1.28 -0.74
CA LYS A 150 36.32 -0.42 -1.32
C LYS A 150 37.26 -1.28 -2.15
N LYS A 151 37.37 -0.95 -3.42
CA LYS A 151 38.36 -1.57 -4.33
C LYS A 151 39.31 -0.50 -4.87
N TYR A 152 40.41 -0.91 -5.47
CA TYR A 152 41.23 0.01 -6.23
C TYR A 152 40.57 0.36 -7.55
N PHE A 153 40.76 1.62 -7.98
CA PHE A 153 40.24 2.12 -9.25
C PHE A 153 40.73 1.29 -10.42
N SER A 154 39.84 0.93 -11.31
CA SER A 154 40.12 0.24 -12.57
C SER A 154 39.49 1.00 -13.74
N ILE A 155 40.04 0.79 -14.96
CA ILE A 155 39.48 1.41 -16.17
C ILE A 155 38.02 0.99 -16.30
N GLY A 156 37.13 1.98 -16.44
CA GLY A 156 35.66 1.80 -16.47
C GLY A 156 34.93 2.22 -15.19
N ASP A 157 35.65 2.43 -14.10
CA ASP A 157 35.06 2.96 -12.87
C ASP A 157 34.75 4.46 -13.00
N LYS A 158 33.66 4.90 -12.37
CA LYS A 158 33.24 6.31 -12.39
C LYS A 158 34.14 7.14 -11.45
N TYR A 159 34.73 8.23 -11.96
CA TYR A 159 35.61 9.13 -11.19
C TYR A 159 34.95 9.76 -9.97
N ASN A 160 33.65 10.04 -10.03
CA ASN A 160 32.89 10.61 -8.91
C ASN A 160 32.73 9.67 -7.71
N LYS A 161 33.08 8.38 -7.85
CA LYS A 161 33.08 7.39 -6.78
C LYS A 161 34.42 7.22 -6.09
N ILE A 162 35.44 8.00 -6.44
CA ILE A 162 36.77 7.95 -5.78
C ILE A 162 36.65 8.46 -4.35
N ASP A 163 37.05 7.60 -3.40
CA ASP A 163 37.20 7.96 -1.99
C ASP A 163 38.59 8.55 -1.75
N ILE A 164 38.69 9.86 -1.84
CA ILE A 164 39.95 10.59 -1.67
C ILE A 164 40.51 10.36 -0.26
N LYS A 165 39.68 10.35 0.77
CA LYS A 165 40.09 10.17 2.17
C LYS A 165 40.71 8.81 2.38
N GLU A 166 40.11 7.75 1.89
CA GLU A 166 40.62 6.39 2.02
C GLU A 166 41.86 6.16 1.11
N THR A 167 41.88 6.81 -0.06
CA THR A 167 43.07 6.80 -0.94
C THR A 167 44.28 7.35 -0.22
N ILE A 168 44.17 8.52 0.42
CA ILE A 168 45.23 9.14 1.19
C ILE A 168 45.63 8.28 2.39
N ARG A 169 44.64 7.72 3.12
CA ARG A 169 44.88 6.86 4.28
C ARG A 169 45.67 5.61 3.91
N LYS A 170 45.35 4.94 2.81
CA LYS A 170 46.09 3.77 2.31
C LYS A 170 47.49 4.12 1.83
N TYR A 171 47.64 5.27 1.17
CA TYR A 171 48.95 5.78 0.75
C TYR A 171 49.89 6.04 1.95
N ILE A 172 49.38 6.72 2.98
CA ILE A 172 50.18 6.98 4.19
C ILE A 172 50.56 5.69 4.90
N LYS A 173 49.68 4.70 4.95
CA LYS A 173 49.90 3.42 5.63
C LYS A 173 50.90 2.56 4.88
N ASN A 174 50.85 2.48 3.58
CA ASN A 174 51.63 1.53 2.79
C ASN A 174 52.87 2.16 2.13
N LYS A 175 52.94 3.50 2.04
CA LYS A 175 54.04 4.29 1.37
C LYS A 175 54.34 3.84 -0.07
N ASP A 176 53.36 3.21 -0.73
CA ASP A 176 53.46 2.70 -2.09
C ASP A 176 52.89 3.68 -3.09
N VAL A 177 52.87 3.27 -4.36
CA VAL A 177 52.28 4.04 -5.46
C VAL A 177 50.82 4.45 -5.12
N VAL A 178 50.48 5.71 -5.36
CA VAL A 178 49.09 6.21 -5.16
C VAL A 178 48.15 5.40 -6.00
N ARG A 179 47.30 4.58 -5.37
CA ARG A 179 46.22 3.86 -6.02
C ARG A 179 44.91 4.41 -5.52
N PHE A 180 44.15 4.98 -6.44
CA PHE A 180 42.80 5.52 -6.11
C PHE A 180 41.90 4.40 -5.59
N VAL A 181 41.21 4.66 -4.50
CA VAL A 181 40.22 3.78 -3.91
C VAL A 181 38.85 4.28 -4.35
N VAL A 182 38.02 3.41 -4.85
CA VAL A 182 36.65 3.72 -5.23
C VAL A 182 35.67 3.00 -4.31
N ASN A 183 34.61 3.70 -3.97
CA ASN A 183 33.44 3.12 -3.34
C ASN A 183 32.61 2.42 -4.44
N VAL A 184 32.48 1.12 -4.34
CA VAL A 184 31.65 0.33 -5.24
C VAL A 184 30.38 0.00 -4.47
N ASN A 185 29.26 0.57 -4.94
CA ASN A 185 27.99 0.08 -4.48
C ASN A 185 27.95 -1.41 -4.84
N ARG A 186 27.70 -2.29 -3.88
CA ARG A 186 27.20 -3.61 -4.25
C ARG A 186 25.99 -3.34 -5.12
N GLU A 187 25.98 -3.85 -6.34
CA GLU A 187 24.75 -3.93 -7.10
C GLU A 187 23.80 -4.70 -6.18
N ASN A 188 22.80 -4.02 -5.65
CA ASN A 188 21.74 -4.67 -4.92
C ASN A 188 21.13 -5.66 -5.90
N LYS A 189 21.47 -6.93 -5.77
CA LYS A 189 20.61 -7.99 -6.30
C LYS A 189 19.34 -7.84 -5.51
N GLY A 190 18.31 -7.26 -6.15
CA GLY A 190 17.06 -6.93 -5.48
C GLY A 190 16.57 -8.13 -4.68
N GLY A 191 16.18 -7.89 -3.44
CA GLY A 191 15.57 -8.92 -2.61
C GLY A 191 14.20 -9.32 -3.17
N ARG A 192 13.75 -10.55 -2.90
CA ARG A 192 12.39 -10.97 -3.21
C ARG A 192 11.52 -10.82 -1.98
N TYR A 193 10.45 -10.05 -2.13
CA TYR A 193 9.42 -9.86 -1.12
C TYR A 193 8.14 -10.54 -1.56
N ILE A 194 7.49 -11.23 -0.63
CA ILE A 194 6.22 -11.89 -0.84
C ILE A 194 5.25 -11.40 0.22
N ILE A 195 4.20 -10.74 -0.19
CA ILE A 195 3.17 -10.24 0.72
C ILE A 195 2.00 -11.22 0.73
N LEU A 196 1.73 -11.80 1.89
CA LEU A 196 0.53 -12.58 2.14
C LEU A 196 -0.48 -11.67 2.81
N LEU A 197 -1.54 -11.28 2.10
CA LEU A 197 -2.62 -10.47 2.65
C LEU A 197 -3.84 -11.33 2.94
N ASP A 198 -4.20 -11.38 4.21
CA ASP A 198 -5.45 -11.99 4.68
C ASP A 198 -6.64 -11.15 4.22
N VAL A 199 -7.55 -11.79 3.47
CA VAL A 199 -8.81 -11.22 3.02
C VAL A 199 -10.00 -12.02 3.54
N SER A 200 -9.87 -12.60 4.73
CA SER A 200 -10.95 -13.28 5.44
C SER A 200 -12.02 -12.31 5.95
N GLY A 201 -13.18 -12.85 6.34
CA GLY A 201 -14.32 -12.04 6.78
C GLY A 201 -14.06 -11.14 7.99
N SER A 202 -13.10 -11.48 8.86
CA SER A 202 -12.70 -10.65 10.01
C SER A 202 -11.98 -9.35 9.60
N MET A 203 -11.45 -9.30 8.39
CA MET A 203 -10.80 -8.12 7.82
C MET A 203 -11.78 -7.07 7.29
N ILE A 204 -13.08 -7.34 7.24
CA ILE A 204 -14.10 -6.40 6.71
C ILE A 204 -14.03 -5.02 7.38
N GLY A 205 -14.26 -3.96 6.60
CA GLY A 205 -14.33 -2.57 7.08
C GLY A 205 -12.99 -1.86 7.09
N GLU A 206 -12.68 -1.16 8.17
CA GLU A 206 -11.46 -0.34 8.26
C GLU A 206 -10.16 -1.15 8.14
N LYS A 207 -10.13 -2.40 8.62
CA LYS A 207 -8.93 -3.24 8.61
C LYS A 207 -8.42 -3.48 7.18
N ILE A 208 -9.29 -4.01 6.31
CA ILE A 208 -8.89 -4.26 4.92
C ILE A 208 -8.64 -2.96 4.16
N PHE A 209 -9.39 -1.91 4.46
CA PHE A 209 -9.22 -0.62 3.82
C PHE A 209 -7.83 -0.03 4.11
N GLU A 210 -7.43 0.05 5.37
CA GLU A 210 -6.11 0.54 5.76
C GLU A 210 -4.98 -0.42 5.34
N ALA A 211 -5.23 -1.73 5.31
CA ALA A 211 -4.27 -2.70 4.79
C ALA A 211 -4.02 -2.48 3.28
N LYS A 212 -5.05 -2.23 2.48
CA LYS A 212 -4.90 -1.91 1.05
C LYS A 212 -4.13 -0.60 0.83
N LYS A 213 -4.43 0.44 1.62
CA LYS A 213 -3.69 1.72 1.55
C LYS A 213 -2.22 1.54 1.90
N ALA A 214 -1.93 0.84 2.99
CA ALA A 214 -0.57 0.55 3.42
C ALA A 214 0.18 -0.31 2.40
N LEU A 215 -0.51 -1.26 1.76
CA LEU A 215 0.05 -2.10 0.72
C LEU A 215 0.44 -1.31 -0.53
N ILE A 216 -0.42 -0.42 -1.02
CA ILE A 216 -0.12 0.45 -2.18
C ILE A 216 1.15 1.26 -1.93
N LEU A 217 1.31 1.81 -0.72
CA LEU A 217 2.50 2.56 -0.36
C LEU A 217 3.75 1.67 -0.30
N LEU A 218 3.64 0.49 0.33
CA LEU A 218 4.75 -0.47 0.42
C LEU A 218 5.22 -0.92 -0.97
N ILE A 219 4.27 -1.16 -1.87
CA ILE A 219 4.56 -1.56 -3.25
C ILE A 219 5.38 -0.49 -3.96
N SER A 220 4.99 0.79 -3.85
CA SER A 220 5.75 1.87 -4.49
C SER A 220 7.20 1.89 -4.00
N LYS A 221 7.44 1.70 -2.70
CA LYS A 221 8.78 1.65 -2.11
C LYS A 221 9.61 0.43 -2.55
N ILE A 222 9.02 -0.75 -2.55
CA ILE A 222 9.70 -1.98 -3.00
C ILE A 222 10.13 -1.86 -4.47
N LEU A 223 9.26 -1.29 -5.31
CA LEU A 223 9.54 -1.12 -6.74
C LEU A 223 10.59 -0.04 -7.02
N GLU A 224 10.59 1.07 -6.26
CA GLU A 224 11.65 2.09 -6.33
C GLU A 224 13.04 1.51 -6.07
N ASP A 225 13.14 0.53 -5.16
CA ASP A 225 14.39 -0.12 -4.81
C ASP A 225 14.77 -1.29 -5.75
N ASN A 226 14.04 -1.49 -6.85
CA ASN A 226 14.23 -2.57 -7.83
C ASN A 226 14.20 -3.99 -7.23
N ASN A 227 13.40 -4.18 -6.19
CA ASN A 227 13.16 -5.49 -5.60
C ASN A 227 12.07 -6.25 -6.38
N ILE A 228 12.10 -7.57 -6.29
CA ILE A 228 11.05 -8.44 -6.83
C ILE A 228 9.92 -8.50 -5.81
N LEU A 229 8.69 -8.36 -6.26
CA LEU A 229 7.52 -8.37 -5.41
C LEU A 229 6.45 -9.31 -5.94
N ASP A 230 6.00 -10.21 -5.07
CA ASP A 230 4.82 -11.03 -5.28
C ASP A 230 3.79 -10.72 -4.20
N ILE A 231 2.50 -10.80 -4.56
CA ILE A 231 1.41 -10.55 -3.63
C ILE A 231 0.39 -11.66 -3.76
N ILE A 232 0.06 -12.28 -2.65
CA ILE A 232 -0.90 -13.38 -2.58
C ILE A 232 -2.02 -12.98 -1.61
N LEU A 233 -3.24 -12.91 -2.12
CA LEU A 233 -4.43 -12.70 -1.33
C LEU A 233 -5.01 -14.05 -0.95
N PHE A 234 -5.26 -14.27 0.34
CA PHE A 234 -5.77 -15.54 0.82
C PHE A 234 -6.86 -15.36 1.88
N ASN A 235 -7.70 -16.36 1.99
CA ASN A 235 -8.62 -16.60 3.09
C ASN A 235 -8.62 -18.10 3.43
N ASP A 236 -9.66 -18.86 3.15
CA ASP A 236 -9.64 -20.33 3.19
C ASP A 236 -9.26 -20.97 1.84
N LYS A 237 -8.84 -20.16 0.90
CA LYS A 237 -8.26 -20.49 -0.40
C LYS A 237 -7.30 -19.39 -0.84
N ILE A 238 -6.49 -19.64 -1.87
CA ILE A 238 -5.81 -18.56 -2.58
C ILE A 238 -6.87 -17.83 -3.42
N VAL A 239 -7.09 -16.55 -3.09
CA VAL A 239 -8.12 -15.72 -3.74
C VAL A 239 -7.57 -15.12 -5.03
N LYS A 240 -6.35 -14.59 -4.98
CA LYS A 240 -5.68 -14.00 -6.13
C LYS A 240 -4.17 -13.92 -5.92
N GLU A 241 -3.44 -13.99 -7.00
CA GLU A 241 -1.98 -13.91 -7.05
C GLU A 241 -1.55 -12.82 -8.02
N TYR A 242 -0.49 -12.13 -7.65
CA TYR A 242 0.19 -11.14 -8.46
C TYR A 242 1.68 -11.45 -8.39
N ASN A 243 2.22 -12.03 -9.46
CA ASN A 243 3.61 -12.45 -9.53
C ASN A 243 4.43 -11.41 -10.26
N ASN A 244 5.62 -11.09 -9.73
CA ASN A 244 6.56 -10.16 -10.33
C ASN A 244 5.91 -8.81 -10.64
N VAL A 245 5.29 -8.22 -9.64
CA VAL A 245 4.62 -6.92 -9.72
C VAL A 245 5.62 -5.85 -10.15
N ARG A 246 5.29 -5.09 -11.19
CA ARG A 246 6.16 -4.04 -11.77
C ARG A 246 5.59 -2.64 -11.64
N GLY A 247 4.34 -2.52 -11.20
CA GLY A 247 3.68 -1.24 -11.04
C GLY A 247 2.31 -1.36 -10.41
N LEU A 248 1.75 -0.22 -10.05
CA LEU A 248 0.42 -0.14 -9.44
C LEU A 248 -0.67 -0.72 -10.34
N LYS A 249 -0.50 -0.63 -11.66
CA LYS A 249 -1.48 -1.15 -12.62
C LYS A 249 -1.68 -2.66 -12.47
N ASP A 250 -0.62 -3.39 -12.10
CA ASP A 250 -0.67 -4.85 -11.97
C ASP A 250 -1.54 -5.31 -10.80
N ILE A 251 -1.78 -4.42 -9.83
CA ILE A 251 -2.44 -4.73 -8.57
C ILE A 251 -3.67 -3.86 -8.29
N ILE A 252 -4.03 -2.98 -9.21
CA ILE A 252 -5.04 -1.94 -8.94
C ILE A 252 -6.39 -2.52 -8.52
N ASP A 253 -6.73 -3.70 -8.98
CA ASP A 253 -7.95 -4.40 -8.62
C ASP A 253 -7.96 -4.98 -7.19
N ILE A 254 -6.82 -4.94 -6.46
CA ILE A 254 -6.81 -5.22 -5.01
C ILE A 254 -7.81 -4.30 -4.29
N LEU A 255 -7.96 -3.06 -4.76
CA LEU A 255 -8.89 -2.11 -4.17
C LEU A 255 -10.36 -2.58 -4.22
N ARG A 256 -10.71 -3.43 -5.21
CA ARG A 256 -12.05 -3.98 -5.38
C ARG A 256 -12.33 -5.23 -4.53
N ILE A 257 -11.28 -5.86 -3.96
CA ILE A 257 -11.45 -7.11 -3.19
C ILE A 257 -12.33 -6.86 -1.96
N ILE A 258 -13.33 -7.69 -1.80
CA ILE A 258 -14.22 -7.71 -0.63
C ILE A 258 -13.83 -8.90 0.23
N PRO A 259 -13.43 -8.71 1.50
CA PRO A 259 -13.08 -9.81 2.39
C PRO A 259 -14.26 -10.76 2.62
N ASN A 260 -13.96 -12.04 2.64
CA ASN A 260 -14.93 -13.09 2.94
C ASN A 260 -14.24 -14.39 3.39
N GLY A 261 -15.02 -15.35 3.86
CA GLY A 261 -14.51 -16.67 4.24
C GLY A 261 -13.77 -16.68 5.58
N SER A 262 -13.14 -17.79 5.89
CA SER A 262 -12.34 -18.04 7.11
C SER A 262 -10.85 -17.91 6.80
N THR A 263 -10.00 -17.94 7.84
CA THR A 263 -8.55 -17.76 7.73
C THR A 263 -7.82 -19.11 7.72
N ASP A 264 -7.08 -19.45 6.67
CA ASP A 264 -6.17 -20.59 6.60
C ASP A 264 -4.74 -20.15 6.26
N ILE A 265 -3.99 -19.69 7.28
CA ILE A 265 -2.59 -19.31 7.14
C ILE A 265 -1.74 -20.49 6.67
N ALA A 266 -2.05 -21.70 7.14
CA ALA A 266 -1.35 -22.91 6.76
C ALA A 266 -1.46 -23.22 5.26
N LEU A 267 -2.59 -22.89 4.64
CA LEU A 267 -2.77 -23.01 3.20
C LEU A 267 -1.84 -22.06 2.45
N ALA A 268 -1.76 -20.79 2.88
CA ALA A 268 -0.87 -19.80 2.27
C ALA A 268 0.61 -20.22 2.40
N PHE A 269 1.03 -20.74 3.54
CA PHE A 269 2.39 -21.25 3.74
C PHE A 269 2.69 -22.48 2.88
N ASN A 270 1.74 -23.43 2.79
CA ASN A 270 1.89 -24.60 1.94
C ASN A 270 1.98 -24.22 0.45
N TYR A 271 1.24 -23.19 0.05
CA TYR A 271 1.33 -22.65 -1.31
C TYR A 271 2.76 -22.19 -1.61
N LEU A 272 3.38 -21.39 -0.74
CA LEU A 272 4.75 -20.92 -0.92
C LEU A 272 5.80 -22.06 -0.93
N LEU A 273 5.60 -23.08 -0.13
CA LEU A 273 6.49 -24.26 -0.13
C LEU A 273 6.50 -24.99 -1.48
N ASN A 274 5.36 -25.01 -2.17
CA ASN A 274 5.26 -25.64 -3.49
C ASN A 274 5.90 -24.79 -4.61
N GLU A 275 5.99 -23.46 -4.44
CA GLU A 275 6.68 -22.58 -5.39
C GLU A 275 8.21 -22.79 -5.36
N GLY A 276 8.77 -23.26 -4.25
CA GLY A 276 10.19 -23.67 -4.14
C GLY A 276 11.19 -22.51 -4.25
N GLU A 277 10.80 -21.29 -3.94
CA GLU A 277 11.62 -20.09 -4.04
C GLU A 277 12.15 -19.63 -2.67
N ASN A 278 12.93 -18.58 -2.65
CA ASN A 278 13.48 -17.95 -1.43
C ASN A 278 13.07 -16.49 -1.37
N GLY A 279 12.95 -15.94 -0.17
CA GLY A 279 12.60 -14.54 -0.02
C GLY A 279 12.21 -14.13 1.39
N HIS A 280 11.62 -12.94 1.47
CA HIS A 280 11.06 -12.39 2.70
C HIS A 280 9.53 -12.35 2.60
N VAL A 281 8.88 -13.11 3.44
CA VAL A 281 7.42 -13.15 3.54
C VAL A 281 6.97 -12.14 4.59
N ILE A 282 6.05 -11.26 4.20
CA ILE A 282 5.35 -10.34 5.11
C ILE A 282 3.88 -10.76 5.14
N LEU A 283 3.48 -11.39 6.24
CA LEU A 283 2.09 -11.80 6.47
C LEU A 283 1.32 -10.66 7.14
N ILE A 284 0.23 -10.21 6.53
CA ILE A 284 -0.69 -9.18 7.06
C ILE A 284 -2.00 -9.89 7.40
N THR A 285 -2.35 -9.95 8.69
CA THR A 285 -3.54 -10.66 9.18
C THR A 285 -4.08 -10.05 10.48
N ASP A 286 -5.36 -10.20 10.74
CA ASP A 286 -6.02 -9.80 11.99
C ASP A 286 -6.47 -11.01 12.83
N ALA A 287 -6.24 -12.22 12.36
CA ALA A 287 -6.88 -13.40 12.89
C ALA A 287 -5.91 -14.55 13.20
N LEU A 288 -6.46 -15.45 13.99
CA LEU A 288 -5.95 -16.78 14.18
C LEU A 288 -6.26 -17.66 12.97
N PRO A 289 -5.44 -18.67 12.68
CA PRO A 289 -5.84 -19.71 11.74
C PRO A 289 -7.05 -20.46 12.30
N THR A 290 -8.17 -20.38 11.58
CA THR A 290 -9.45 -20.97 12.04
C THR A 290 -9.88 -22.16 11.19
N LYS A 291 -9.32 -22.34 10.01
CA LYS A 291 -9.73 -23.37 9.04
C LYS A 291 -8.86 -24.62 9.10
N GLY A 292 -9.50 -25.77 8.99
CA GLY A 292 -8.83 -27.06 8.90
C GLY A 292 -8.76 -27.83 10.22
N LYS A 293 -8.14 -29.02 10.18
CA LYS A 293 -7.93 -29.87 11.36
C LYS A 293 -6.65 -29.40 12.08
N ASN A 294 -6.74 -29.12 13.39
CA ASN A 294 -5.64 -28.56 14.19
C ASN A 294 -4.95 -27.35 13.51
N PRO A 295 -5.70 -26.27 13.24
CA PRO A 295 -5.20 -25.20 12.35
C PRO A 295 -3.95 -24.51 12.89
N VAL A 296 -3.82 -24.33 14.20
CA VAL A 296 -2.65 -23.71 14.84
C VAL A 296 -1.42 -24.59 14.68
N GLU A 297 -1.51 -25.86 15.04
CA GLU A 297 -0.41 -26.82 14.95
C GLU A 297 0.07 -27.00 13.51
N ARG A 298 -0.88 -27.08 12.57
CA ARG A 298 -0.58 -27.16 11.13
C ARG A 298 0.17 -25.91 10.66
N THR A 299 -0.27 -24.72 11.08
CA THR A 299 0.38 -23.45 10.73
C THR A 299 1.81 -23.39 11.27
N LEU A 300 2.02 -23.74 12.54
CA LEU A 300 3.35 -23.71 13.16
C LEU A 300 4.31 -24.71 12.51
N ARG A 301 3.83 -25.91 12.17
CA ARG A 301 4.64 -26.89 11.44
C ARG A 301 5.08 -26.34 10.07
N LEU A 302 4.14 -25.80 9.29
CA LEU A 302 4.47 -25.24 7.97
C LEU A 302 5.33 -23.98 8.07
N ALA A 303 5.15 -23.15 9.10
CA ALA A 303 6.03 -22.02 9.36
C ALA A 303 7.49 -22.46 9.58
N LYS A 304 7.70 -23.55 10.33
CA LYS A 304 9.03 -24.14 10.56
C LYS A 304 9.63 -24.70 9.27
N GLU A 305 8.84 -25.34 8.44
CA GLU A 305 9.25 -25.85 7.13
C GLU A 305 9.62 -24.69 6.19
N LEU A 306 8.74 -23.70 6.08
CA LEU A 306 8.92 -22.50 5.25
C LEU A 306 10.16 -21.69 5.65
N SER A 307 10.51 -21.68 6.94
CA SER A 307 11.68 -20.96 7.46
C SER A 307 13.04 -21.45 6.95
N GLN A 308 13.09 -22.59 6.28
CA GLN A 308 14.31 -23.09 5.63
C GLN A 308 14.66 -22.24 4.39
N HIS A 309 13.66 -21.65 3.76
CA HIS A 309 13.79 -20.90 2.51
C HIS A 309 13.41 -19.41 2.65
N TYR A 310 12.58 -19.07 3.64
CA TYR A 310 12.02 -17.72 3.77
C TYR A 310 12.26 -17.13 5.16
N TYR A 311 12.46 -15.82 5.22
CA TYR A 311 12.21 -15.05 6.43
C TYR A 311 10.71 -14.74 6.52
N ILE A 312 10.11 -14.86 7.71
CA ILE A 312 8.66 -14.67 7.90
C ILE A 312 8.43 -13.60 8.94
N SER A 313 8.01 -12.42 8.50
CA SER A 313 7.55 -11.34 9.37
C SER A 313 6.04 -11.24 9.37
N ILE A 314 5.46 -10.79 10.46
CA ILE A 314 4.01 -10.65 10.63
C ILE A 314 3.68 -9.21 11.01
N ILE A 315 2.72 -8.64 10.31
CA ILE A 315 2.00 -7.43 10.70
C ILE A 315 0.62 -7.84 11.18
N GLY A 316 0.48 -7.91 12.50
CA GLY A 316 -0.78 -8.28 13.15
C GLY A 316 -1.68 -7.06 13.35
N ILE A 317 -2.91 -7.12 12.85
CA ILE A 317 -3.90 -6.05 12.97
C ILE A 317 -4.82 -6.38 14.13
N GLN A 318 -4.71 -5.63 15.25
CA GLN A 318 -5.58 -5.80 16.42
C GLN A 318 -5.68 -7.26 16.90
N LEU A 319 -4.56 -7.99 16.89
CA LEU A 319 -4.51 -9.38 17.38
C LEU A 319 -4.98 -9.47 18.82
N ASN A 320 -5.73 -10.53 19.13
CA ASN A 320 -6.01 -10.90 20.50
C ASN A 320 -4.79 -11.60 21.14
N ASN A 321 -4.85 -11.88 22.45
CA ASN A 321 -3.75 -12.48 23.20
C ASN A 321 -3.31 -13.86 22.65
N GLU A 322 -4.22 -14.64 22.09
CA GLU A 322 -3.92 -15.93 21.50
C GLU A 322 -3.26 -15.77 20.14
N GLY A 323 -3.78 -14.88 19.29
CA GLY A 323 -3.17 -14.51 18.01
C GLY A 323 -1.76 -13.98 18.16
N GLU A 324 -1.53 -13.14 19.18
CA GLU A 324 -0.19 -12.63 19.47
C GLU A 324 0.79 -13.75 19.84
N LYS A 325 0.37 -14.73 20.64
CA LYS A 325 1.20 -15.87 21.01
C LYS A 325 1.59 -16.70 19.78
N ILE A 326 0.63 -17.01 18.93
CA ILE A 326 0.87 -17.81 17.71
C ILE A 326 1.76 -17.02 16.73
N ALA A 327 1.48 -15.74 16.54
CA ALA A 327 2.32 -14.87 15.69
C ALA A 327 3.76 -14.82 16.20
N LYS A 328 4.00 -14.73 17.51
CA LYS A 328 5.34 -14.79 18.12
C LYS A 328 6.06 -16.11 17.80
N GLU A 329 5.37 -17.23 17.85
CA GLU A 329 5.97 -18.52 17.51
C GLU A 329 6.30 -18.63 16.01
N ILE A 330 5.41 -18.17 15.13
CA ILE A 330 5.66 -18.15 13.69
C ILE A 330 6.92 -17.33 13.37
N VAL A 331 7.03 -16.10 13.87
CA VAL A 331 8.19 -15.25 13.58
C VAL A 331 9.48 -15.76 14.23
N LYS A 332 9.37 -16.46 15.35
CA LYS A 332 10.52 -17.13 15.98
C LYS A 332 11.09 -18.22 15.07
N TYR A 333 10.24 -19.05 14.46
CA TYR A 333 10.69 -20.02 13.45
C TYR A 333 11.20 -19.30 12.20
N GLY A 334 10.43 -18.34 11.70
CA GLY A 334 10.69 -17.60 10.48
C GLY A 334 11.87 -16.63 10.55
N ARG A 335 12.50 -16.45 11.72
CA ARG A 335 13.62 -15.50 11.93
C ARG A 335 13.29 -14.06 11.53
N GLY A 336 12.01 -13.75 11.39
CA GLY A 336 11.50 -12.43 11.07
C GLY A 336 11.07 -11.63 12.31
N ARG A 337 10.14 -10.71 12.12
CA ARG A 337 9.67 -9.79 13.16
C ARG A 337 8.15 -9.78 13.26
N LEU A 338 7.68 -9.46 14.46
CA LEU A 338 6.27 -9.25 14.73
C LEU A 338 6.01 -7.77 15.03
N PHE A 339 5.16 -7.16 14.26
CA PHE A 339 4.60 -5.84 14.53
C PHE A 339 3.11 -5.98 14.79
N ILE A 340 2.62 -5.34 15.84
CA ILE A 340 1.20 -5.37 16.20
C ILE A 340 0.65 -3.96 16.10
N SER A 341 -0.26 -3.77 15.17
CA SER A 341 -1.02 -2.54 15.05
C SER A 341 -2.22 -2.57 16.00
N LYS A 342 -2.15 -1.79 17.06
CA LYS A 342 -3.29 -1.57 17.96
C LYS A 342 -4.24 -0.51 17.40
N ASP A 343 -3.67 0.58 16.86
CA ASP A 343 -4.40 1.54 16.05
C ASP A 343 -4.17 1.22 14.56
N ILE A 344 -5.23 0.96 13.85
CA ILE A 344 -5.21 0.60 12.42
C ILE A 344 -4.48 1.67 11.59
N LYS A 345 -4.53 2.92 11.98
CA LYS A 345 -3.84 4.03 11.30
C LYS A 345 -2.32 3.91 11.31
N ASP A 346 -1.75 3.16 12.26
CA ASP A 346 -0.30 2.93 12.31
C ASP A 346 0.18 1.84 11.36
N LEU A 347 -0.73 1.10 10.73
CA LEU A 347 -0.41 -0.04 9.86
C LEU A 347 0.58 0.32 8.75
N LYS A 348 0.37 1.47 8.09
CA LYS A 348 1.26 1.97 7.05
C LYS A 348 2.70 2.20 7.54
N LYS A 349 2.85 2.75 8.76
CA LYS A 349 4.18 2.98 9.37
C LYS A 349 4.88 1.67 9.71
N LEU A 350 4.13 0.71 10.26
CA LEU A 350 4.68 -0.59 10.65
C LEU A 350 5.12 -1.41 9.43
N LEU A 351 4.35 -1.36 8.34
CA LEU A 351 4.72 -2.02 7.08
C LEU A 351 6.00 -1.42 6.47
N LEU A 352 6.09 -0.10 6.41
CA LEU A 352 7.29 0.57 5.92
C LEU A 352 8.50 0.30 6.82
N LEU A 353 8.31 0.33 8.15
CA LEU A 353 9.37 0.02 9.11
C LEU A 353 9.90 -1.40 8.91
N GLU A 354 9.00 -2.38 8.75
CA GLU A 354 9.40 -3.75 8.45
C GLU A 354 10.19 -3.85 7.15
N TYR A 355 9.73 -3.18 6.11
CA TYR A 355 10.43 -3.15 4.84
C TYR A 355 11.83 -2.56 4.97
N GLU A 356 11.98 -1.40 5.60
CA GLU A 356 13.28 -0.75 5.79
C GLU A 356 14.26 -1.62 6.59
N ILE A 357 13.80 -2.29 7.64
CA ILE A 357 14.66 -3.19 8.43
C ILE A 357 15.03 -4.44 7.63
N SER A 358 14.05 -5.05 6.92
CA SER A 358 14.29 -6.26 6.13
C SER A 358 15.22 -6.02 4.96
N ARG A 359 15.10 -4.86 4.30
CA ARG A 359 15.99 -4.43 3.22
C ARG A 359 17.46 -4.42 3.68
N GLN A 360 17.73 -3.89 4.86
CA GLN A 360 19.08 -3.86 5.42
C GLN A 360 19.65 -5.25 5.73
N GLN A 361 18.79 -6.22 6.02
CA GLN A 361 19.21 -7.60 6.29
C GLN A 361 19.46 -8.43 5.04
N MET A 362 18.74 -8.18 3.95
CA MET A 362 18.95 -8.90 2.68
C MET A 362 20.23 -8.47 1.96
N ILE A 363 20.82 -7.34 2.35
CA ILE A 363 22.07 -6.81 1.79
C ILE A 363 23.29 -7.48 2.44
N LYS A 364 23.16 -8.19 3.55
CA LYS A 364 24.22 -8.96 4.22
C LYS A 364 24.32 -10.37 3.66
#